data_d1b61a5988bce68119caf8d7ac226377
#
_entry.id   d1b61a5988bce68119caf8d7ac226377
#
_cell.length_a   1.000
_cell.length_b   1.000
_cell.length_c   1.000
_cell.angle_alpha   90.00
_cell.angle_beta   90.00
_cell.angle_gamma   90.00
#
_symmetry.space_group_name_H-M   'P 1'
#
loop_
_entity.id
_entity.type
_entity.pdbx_description
1 polymer ?
#
loop_
_entity_poly.entity_id
_entity_poly.type
_entity_poly.pdbx_seq_one_letter_code
_entity_poly.pdbx_strand_id
1 'polypeptide(L)'
;MKSKFEDHNESGNLTAAKNFQDEIEVLDHIQNRVLWLSTRMIDFANNDRPNLDGIKVGGHQASSASLVTVLTSLYFNYLDSEDRISIKPHASPVFHSIQYLLGNLDESYLRTLREAGGLQSYPSRTKDPDRVDFSTGSVGLGAVAPLFAAVTRQYVDSHFGPRPKSRFIS
;
A
#
# COMPACT_ATOMS: atom_id res chain seq x y z
N MET A 1 -44.49 11.89 31.67
CA MET A 1 -44.11 10.71 30.89
C MET A 1 -43.28 11.19 29.68
N LYS A 2 -42.11 11.68 29.98
CA LYS A 2 -41.07 12.11 29.00
C LYS A 2 -39.75 11.57 29.47
N SER A 3 -38.84 11.23 28.53
CA SER A 3 -37.44 10.81 28.68
C SER A 3 -37.17 9.34 29.03
N LYS A 4 -37.32 8.45 28.08
CA LYS A 4 -36.62 7.17 28.03
C LYS A 4 -36.09 6.79 26.60
N PHE A 5 -36.26 7.68 25.64
CA PHE A 5 -35.85 7.41 24.26
C PHE A 5 -34.64 8.21 23.78
N GLU A 6 -34.17 9.20 24.55
CA GLU A 6 -33.02 10.03 24.13
C GLU A 6 -31.67 9.50 24.62
N ASP A 7 -31.62 8.78 25.77
CA ASP A 7 -30.34 8.30 26.35
C ASP A 7 -29.67 7.15 25.60
N HIS A 8 -30.43 6.35 24.82
CA HIS A 8 -29.83 5.24 24.06
C HIS A 8 -29.13 5.66 22.76
N ASN A 9 -29.46 6.81 22.20
CA ASN A 9 -28.85 7.29 20.96
C ASN A 9 -27.54 8.06 21.22
N GLU A 10 -27.44 8.76 22.35
CA GLU A 10 -26.22 9.49 22.73
C GLU A 10 -25.08 8.54 23.12
N SER A 11 -25.37 7.51 23.91
CA SER A 11 -24.35 6.53 24.32
C SER A 11 -23.81 5.72 23.13
N GLY A 12 -24.66 5.36 22.18
CA GLY A 12 -24.26 4.68 20.93
C GLY A 12 -23.35 5.57 20.07
N ASN A 13 -23.69 6.85 19.93
CA ASN A 13 -22.91 7.81 19.19
C ASN A 13 -21.55 8.11 19.84
N LEU A 14 -21.48 8.23 21.16
CA LEU A 14 -20.24 8.42 21.90
C LEU A 14 -19.30 7.22 21.80
N THR A 15 -19.84 6.00 21.88
CA THR A 15 -19.06 4.76 21.72
C THR A 15 -18.52 4.63 20.28
N ALA A 16 -19.33 4.90 19.27
CA ALA A 16 -18.92 4.89 17.88
C ALA A 16 -17.85 5.95 17.59
N ALA A 17 -18.01 7.16 18.12
CA ALA A 17 -17.03 8.23 17.99
C ALA A 17 -15.69 7.89 18.66
N LYS A 18 -15.73 7.26 19.85
CA LYS A 18 -14.52 6.79 20.53
C LYS A 18 -13.80 5.69 19.74
N ASN A 19 -14.54 4.68 19.26
CA ASN A 19 -13.96 3.61 18.46
C ASN A 19 -13.32 4.14 17.18
N PHE A 20 -13.95 5.13 16.52
CA PHE A 20 -13.38 5.78 15.34
C PHE A 20 -12.09 6.55 15.66
N GLN A 21 -12.04 7.24 16.81
CA GLN A 21 -10.83 7.93 17.24
C GLN A 21 -9.70 6.95 17.54
N ASP A 22 -9.98 5.84 18.21
CA ASP A 22 -9.02 4.79 18.52
C ASP A 22 -8.45 4.17 17.20
N GLU A 23 -9.29 3.96 16.18
CA GLU A 23 -8.87 3.50 14.85
C GLU A 23 -7.94 4.50 14.15
N ILE A 24 -8.25 5.78 14.20
CA ILE A 24 -7.40 6.84 13.62
C ILE A 24 -6.03 6.88 14.31
N GLU A 25 -5.97 6.75 15.63
CA GLU A 25 -4.72 6.72 16.38
C GLU A 25 -3.85 5.51 15.97
N VAL A 26 -4.44 4.35 15.80
CA VAL A 26 -3.74 3.16 15.32
C VAL A 26 -3.20 3.37 13.90
N LEU A 27 -4.01 3.90 12.99
CA LEU A 27 -3.59 4.20 11.62
C LEU A 27 -2.46 5.26 11.59
N ASP A 28 -2.49 6.24 12.49
CA ASP A 28 -1.42 7.24 12.61
C ASP A 28 -0.10 6.61 13.06
N HIS A 29 -0.13 5.70 14.03
CA HIS A 29 1.05 4.94 14.42
C HIS A 29 1.61 4.09 13.27
N ILE A 30 0.74 3.42 12.52
CA ILE A 30 1.15 2.62 11.36
C ILE A 30 1.77 3.50 10.28
N GLN A 31 1.14 4.62 9.91
CA GLN A 31 1.66 5.52 8.89
C GLN A 31 3.03 6.10 9.26
N ASN A 32 3.25 6.44 10.52
CA ASN A 32 4.55 6.91 11.00
C ASN A 32 5.62 5.82 10.85
N ARG A 33 5.27 4.57 11.11
CA ARG A 33 6.17 3.42 10.89
C ARG A 33 6.45 3.20 9.42
N VAL A 34 5.43 3.27 8.56
CA VAL A 34 5.58 3.16 7.09
C VAL A 34 6.46 4.29 6.55
N LEU A 35 6.26 5.52 7.00
CA LEU A 35 7.09 6.67 6.63
C LEU A 35 8.56 6.43 6.99
N TRP A 36 8.82 5.99 8.21
CA TRP A 36 10.18 5.70 8.68
C TRP A 36 10.83 4.60 7.86
N LEU A 37 10.16 3.46 7.67
CA LEU A 37 10.67 2.32 6.92
C LEU A 37 10.98 2.70 5.47
N SER A 38 10.05 3.32 4.78
CA SER A 38 10.21 3.71 3.37
C SER A 38 11.32 4.71 3.15
N THR A 39 11.47 5.68 4.05
CA THR A 39 12.55 6.67 4.01
C THR A 39 13.90 5.99 4.31
N ARG A 40 13.94 5.09 5.31
CA ARG A 40 15.14 4.37 5.70
C ARG A 40 15.63 3.40 4.63
N MET A 41 14.74 2.73 3.90
CA MET A 41 15.11 1.88 2.75
C MET A 41 15.89 2.67 1.70
N ILE A 42 15.42 3.85 1.36
CA ILE A 42 16.07 4.73 0.36
C ILE A 42 17.41 5.26 0.91
N ASP A 43 17.42 5.67 2.16
CA ASP A 43 18.62 6.17 2.82
C ASP A 43 19.70 5.09 2.90
N PHE A 44 19.35 3.89 3.37
CA PHE A 44 20.26 2.76 3.43
C PHE A 44 20.87 2.43 2.06
N ALA A 45 20.05 2.37 1.02
CA ALA A 45 20.51 2.06 -0.33
C ALA A 45 21.52 3.08 -0.87
N ASN A 46 21.43 4.35 -0.45
CA ASN A 46 22.28 5.42 -0.97
C ASN A 46 23.50 5.76 -0.09
N ASN A 47 23.40 5.52 1.22
CA ASN A 47 24.39 6.03 2.17
C ASN A 47 25.09 4.94 2.98
N ASP A 48 24.40 3.83 3.31
CA ASP A 48 24.96 2.80 4.20
C ASP A 48 25.41 1.54 3.45
N ARG A 49 24.75 1.23 2.33
CA ARG A 49 25.11 0.07 1.51
C ARG A 49 26.45 0.30 0.81
N PRO A 50 27.39 -0.66 0.83
CA PRO A 50 28.66 -0.54 0.11
C PRO A 50 28.43 -0.21 -1.35
N ASN A 51 29.08 0.82 -1.83
CA ASN A 51 28.97 1.32 -3.19
C ASN A 51 30.39 1.57 -3.76
N LEU A 52 30.85 0.66 -4.61
CA LEU A 52 32.23 0.66 -5.13
C LEU A 52 32.48 1.74 -6.19
N ASP A 53 31.45 2.16 -6.91
CA ASP A 53 31.55 3.12 -8.00
C ASP A 53 31.14 4.55 -7.58
N GLY A 54 30.66 4.75 -6.35
CA GLY A 54 30.24 6.04 -5.83
C GLY A 54 28.94 6.60 -6.44
N ILE A 55 28.27 5.83 -7.30
CA ILE A 55 27.01 6.25 -7.94
C ILE A 55 25.86 6.00 -6.98
N LYS A 56 25.05 7.01 -6.69
CA LYS A 56 23.85 6.85 -5.88
C LYS A 56 22.86 5.88 -6.53
N VAL A 57 22.36 4.95 -5.75
CA VAL A 57 21.32 4.00 -6.18
C VAL A 57 20.04 4.72 -6.59
N GLY A 58 19.78 5.88 -6.00
CA GLY A 58 18.58 6.68 -6.24
C GLY A 58 17.42 6.25 -5.36
N GLY A 59 16.26 6.77 -5.69
CA GLY A 59 15.01 6.65 -4.92
C GLY A 59 14.42 8.04 -4.67
N HIS A 60 13.12 8.08 -4.39
CA HIS A 60 12.39 9.34 -4.28
C HIS A 60 11.67 9.42 -2.93
N GLN A 61 12.36 9.90 -1.89
CA GLN A 61 11.79 10.04 -0.54
C GLN A 61 10.51 10.88 -0.54
N ALA A 62 10.52 12.03 -1.22
CA ALA A 62 9.33 12.89 -1.29
C ALA A 62 8.15 12.21 -2.02
N SER A 63 8.43 11.45 -3.08
CA SER A 63 7.39 10.68 -3.77
C SER A 63 6.82 9.56 -2.91
N SER A 64 7.65 8.90 -2.11
CA SER A 64 7.21 7.92 -1.12
C SER A 64 6.38 8.59 -0.03
N ALA A 65 6.90 9.63 0.61
CA ALA A 65 6.22 10.35 1.70
C ALA A 65 4.83 10.86 1.29
N SER A 66 4.66 11.33 0.05
CA SER A 66 3.37 11.84 -0.45
C SER A 66 2.26 10.78 -0.51
N LEU A 67 2.58 9.49 -0.47
CA LEU A 67 1.59 8.40 -0.55
C LEU A 67 1.45 7.59 0.74
N VAL A 68 2.20 7.92 1.78
CA VAL A 68 2.17 7.16 3.05
C VAL A 68 0.77 7.09 3.62
N THR A 69 0.09 8.21 3.83
CA THR A 69 -1.26 8.25 4.42
C THR A 69 -2.27 7.51 3.54
N VAL A 70 -2.24 7.77 2.22
CA VAL A 70 -3.18 7.16 1.28
C VAL A 70 -3.02 5.64 1.26
N LEU A 71 -1.80 5.14 1.09
CA LEU A 71 -1.56 3.69 1.03
C LEU A 71 -1.77 3.01 2.38
N THR A 72 -1.42 3.66 3.50
CA THR A 72 -1.72 3.13 4.83
C THR A 72 -3.23 2.96 5.02
N SER A 73 -4.02 3.98 4.73
CA SER A 73 -5.49 3.92 4.83
C SER A 73 -6.07 2.84 3.91
N LEU A 74 -5.58 2.72 2.67
CA LEU A 74 -6.03 1.70 1.75
C LEU A 74 -5.75 0.29 2.29
N TYR A 75 -4.51 -0.02 2.65
CA TYR A 75 -4.11 -1.38 3.01
C TYR A 75 -4.59 -1.84 4.39
N PHE A 76 -4.70 -0.94 5.37
CA PHE A 76 -5.06 -1.30 6.74
C PHE A 76 -6.51 -1.06 7.09
N ASN A 77 -7.29 -0.35 6.24
CA ASN A 77 -8.68 -0.04 6.55
C ASN A 77 -9.67 -0.26 5.39
N TYR A 78 -9.25 -0.19 4.13
CA TYR A 78 -10.21 -0.11 3.00
C TYR A 78 -10.21 -1.32 2.07
N LEU A 79 -9.04 -1.92 1.78
CA LEU A 79 -8.91 -2.99 0.79
C LEU A 79 -9.39 -4.34 1.32
N ASP A 80 -10.15 -5.04 0.50
CA ASP A 80 -10.50 -6.44 0.68
C ASP A 80 -9.50 -7.36 -0.06
N SER A 81 -9.49 -8.65 0.28
CA SER A 81 -8.57 -9.65 -0.30
C SER A 81 -8.70 -9.79 -1.83
N GLU A 82 -9.88 -9.51 -2.37
CA GLU A 82 -10.16 -9.60 -3.80
C GLU A 82 -9.83 -8.34 -4.58
N ASP A 83 -9.56 -7.24 -3.91
CA ASP A 83 -9.18 -5.97 -4.55
C ASP A 83 -7.81 -6.04 -5.19
N ARG A 84 -7.60 -5.23 -6.20
CA ARG A 84 -6.33 -5.12 -6.93
C ARG A 84 -5.94 -3.66 -7.06
N ILE A 85 -4.69 -3.38 -6.69
CA ILE A 85 -4.16 -2.02 -6.67
C ILE A 85 -2.90 -1.89 -7.51
N SER A 86 -2.84 -0.81 -8.28
CA SER A 86 -1.64 -0.40 -9.00
C SER A 86 -0.89 0.67 -8.22
N ILE A 87 0.31 0.35 -7.79
CA ILE A 87 1.12 1.24 -6.97
C ILE A 87 1.88 2.24 -7.86
N LYS A 88 1.87 3.52 -7.47
CA LYS A 88 2.73 4.55 -8.08
C LYS A 88 4.19 4.07 -8.04
N PRO A 89 4.91 4.03 -9.19
CA PRO A 89 6.24 3.42 -9.27
C PRO A 89 7.22 3.94 -8.23
N HIS A 90 7.34 5.27 -8.10
CA HIS A 90 8.29 5.90 -7.18
C HIS A 90 7.86 5.85 -5.69
N ALA A 91 6.75 5.23 -5.38
CA ALA A 91 6.30 4.92 -4.02
C ALA A 91 6.44 3.42 -3.68
N SER A 92 7.20 2.66 -4.48
CA SER A 92 7.48 1.25 -4.16
C SER A 92 8.03 1.03 -2.74
N PRO A 93 8.90 1.89 -2.17
CA PRO A 93 9.33 1.73 -0.79
C PRO A 93 8.19 1.76 0.23
N VAL A 94 7.15 2.56 0.01
CA VAL A 94 5.95 2.58 0.88
C VAL A 94 5.21 1.25 0.76
N PHE A 95 5.01 0.76 -0.46
CA PHE A 95 4.36 -0.52 -0.70
C PHE A 95 5.12 -1.67 -0.01
N HIS A 96 6.42 -1.80 -0.23
CA HIS A 96 7.23 -2.85 0.42
C HIS A 96 7.25 -2.74 1.94
N SER A 97 7.25 -1.51 2.49
CA SER A 97 7.13 -1.28 3.93
C SER A 97 5.79 -1.79 4.49
N ILE A 98 4.70 -1.56 3.76
CA ILE A 98 3.37 -2.07 4.11
C ILE A 98 3.34 -3.60 4.02
N GLN A 99 3.88 -4.20 2.95
CA GLN A 99 3.94 -5.66 2.81
C GLN A 99 4.76 -6.31 3.94
N TYR A 100 5.84 -5.68 4.38
CA TYR A 100 6.59 -6.11 5.56
C TYR A 100 5.75 -6.06 6.83
N LEU A 101 5.04 -4.96 7.09
CA LEU A 101 4.19 -4.82 8.28
C LEU A 101 2.99 -5.79 8.28
N LEU A 102 2.51 -6.18 7.10
CA LEU A 102 1.48 -7.20 6.93
C LEU A 102 2.02 -8.64 7.02
N GLY A 103 3.33 -8.83 7.18
CA GLY A 103 3.97 -10.15 7.24
C GLY A 103 4.15 -10.86 5.89
N ASN A 104 3.96 -10.15 4.78
CA ASN A 104 4.08 -10.68 3.43
C ASN A 104 5.49 -10.55 2.83
N LEU A 105 6.40 -9.85 3.51
CA LEU A 105 7.78 -9.60 3.09
C LEU A 105 8.73 -9.81 4.25
N ASP A 106 9.81 -10.57 4.05
CA ASP A 106 10.85 -10.77 5.05
C ASP A 106 11.68 -9.50 5.27
N GLU A 107 12.12 -9.27 6.52
CA GLU A 107 12.91 -8.09 6.91
C GLU A 107 14.19 -7.92 6.09
N SER A 108 14.84 -9.01 5.70
CA SER A 108 16.10 -9.00 4.95
C SER A 108 15.97 -8.22 3.64
N TYR A 109 14.80 -8.24 3.00
CA TYR A 109 14.55 -7.51 1.75
C TYR A 109 14.52 -5.98 1.92
N LEU A 110 14.23 -5.45 3.11
CA LEU A 110 14.18 -4.01 3.34
C LEU A 110 15.52 -3.30 3.05
N ARG A 111 16.61 -4.04 2.99
CA ARG A 111 17.95 -3.52 2.69
C ARG A 111 18.36 -3.70 1.23
N THR A 112 17.54 -4.36 0.43
CA THR A 112 17.90 -4.77 -0.95
C THR A 112 17.25 -3.91 -2.02
N LEU A 113 16.80 -2.69 -1.69
CA LEU A 113 16.18 -1.79 -2.67
C LEU A 113 17.12 -1.55 -3.86
N ARG A 114 16.65 -1.89 -5.08
CA ARG A 114 17.41 -1.79 -6.34
C ARG A 114 18.67 -2.64 -6.42
N GLU A 115 18.76 -3.71 -5.64
CA GLU A 115 19.78 -4.75 -5.85
C GLU A 115 19.34 -5.78 -6.89
N ALA A 116 20.28 -6.45 -7.50
CA ALA A 116 20.00 -7.61 -8.34
C ALA A 116 19.38 -8.72 -7.47
N GLY A 117 18.17 -9.15 -7.82
CA GLY A 117 17.40 -10.11 -7.01
C GLY A 117 16.73 -9.53 -5.76
N GLY A 118 16.88 -8.24 -5.48
CA GLY A 118 16.22 -7.53 -4.41
C GLY A 118 14.95 -6.79 -4.86
N LEU A 119 14.48 -5.87 -3.99
CA LEU A 119 13.27 -5.09 -4.23
C LEU A 119 13.41 -4.16 -5.42
N GLN A 120 12.41 -4.16 -6.28
CA GLN A 120 12.39 -3.33 -7.49
C GLN A 120 11.98 -1.89 -7.17
N SER A 121 12.55 -0.94 -7.92
CA SER A 121 12.10 0.47 -7.85
C SER A 121 10.72 0.69 -8.47
N TYR A 122 10.30 -0.22 -9.32
CA TYR A 122 8.97 -0.30 -9.92
C TYR A 122 8.36 -1.64 -9.56
N PRO A 123 7.26 -1.69 -8.81
CA PRO A 123 6.67 -2.96 -8.38
C PRO A 123 6.49 -3.93 -9.53
N SER A 124 6.94 -5.16 -9.35
CA SER A 124 6.98 -6.18 -10.40
C SER A 124 6.43 -7.52 -9.91
N ARG A 125 5.39 -8.03 -10.58
CA ARG A 125 4.79 -9.35 -10.27
C ARG A 125 5.74 -10.53 -10.44
N THR A 126 6.83 -10.35 -11.17
CA THR A 126 7.74 -11.44 -11.55
C THR A 126 9.11 -11.33 -10.91
N LYS A 127 9.44 -10.18 -10.29
CA LYS A 127 10.77 -9.93 -9.74
C LYS A 127 10.75 -9.62 -8.25
N ASP A 128 9.69 -8.99 -7.75
CA ASP A 128 9.56 -8.73 -6.32
C ASP A 128 9.11 -10.00 -5.59
N PRO A 129 9.59 -10.23 -4.36
CA PRO A 129 9.22 -11.38 -3.55
C PRO A 129 7.82 -11.25 -2.94
N ASP A 130 7.33 -10.05 -2.77
CA ASP A 130 6.01 -9.74 -2.25
C ASP A 130 4.94 -9.75 -3.35
N ARG A 131 3.67 -9.79 -2.92
CA ARG A 131 2.53 -9.88 -3.83
C ARG A 131 2.24 -8.53 -4.49
N VAL A 132 2.69 -8.36 -5.72
CA VAL A 132 2.37 -7.20 -6.57
C VAL A 132 1.20 -7.54 -7.50
N ASP A 133 0.13 -6.75 -7.48
CA ASP A 133 -1.04 -6.98 -8.35
C ASP A 133 -0.76 -6.58 -9.80
N PHE A 134 -0.10 -5.45 -10.02
CA PHE A 134 0.27 -4.96 -11.35
C PHE A 134 1.75 -4.58 -11.40
N SER A 135 2.46 -5.11 -12.39
CA SER A 135 3.79 -4.58 -12.71
C SER A 135 3.64 -3.17 -13.27
N THR A 136 4.38 -2.22 -12.72
CA THR A 136 4.27 -0.81 -13.08
C THR A 136 5.59 -0.24 -13.60
N GLY A 137 5.50 0.90 -14.25
CA GLY A 137 6.63 1.70 -14.71
C GLY A 137 6.21 3.15 -14.83
N SER A 138 7.15 4.09 -14.97
CA SER A 138 6.88 5.53 -15.01
C SER A 138 6.41 6.04 -16.38
N VAL A 139 5.69 5.21 -17.13
CA VAL A 139 5.20 5.48 -18.50
C VAL A 139 3.67 5.43 -18.61
N GLY A 140 2.96 5.56 -17.49
CA GLY A 140 1.49 5.62 -17.44
C GLY A 140 0.78 4.27 -17.38
N LEU A 141 1.47 3.14 -17.52
CA LEU A 141 0.86 1.81 -17.49
C LEU A 141 0.15 1.51 -16.16
N GLY A 142 0.69 1.98 -15.06
CA GLY A 142 0.10 1.80 -13.73
C GLY A 142 -1.29 2.41 -13.59
N ALA A 143 -1.57 3.53 -14.26
CA ALA A 143 -2.88 4.17 -14.27
C ALA A 143 -3.88 3.43 -15.19
N VAL A 144 -3.41 2.81 -16.26
CA VAL A 144 -4.26 2.24 -17.31
C VAL A 144 -4.53 0.76 -17.10
N ALA A 145 -3.58 0.00 -16.57
CA ALA A 145 -3.71 -1.45 -16.39
C ALA A 145 -4.93 -1.86 -15.52
N PRO A 146 -5.23 -1.19 -14.39
CA PRO A 146 -6.42 -1.50 -13.60
C PRO A 146 -7.74 -1.25 -14.35
N LEU A 147 -7.80 -0.22 -15.21
CA LEU A 147 -8.96 0.02 -16.05
C LEU A 147 -9.25 -1.16 -16.99
N PHE A 148 -8.23 -1.64 -17.72
CA PHE A 148 -8.39 -2.79 -18.59
C PHE A 148 -8.68 -4.08 -17.81
N ALA A 149 -8.10 -4.24 -16.63
CA ALA A 149 -8.43 -5.35 -15.76
C ALA A 149 -9.89 -5.34 -15.32
N ALA A 150 -10.45 -4.16 -14.98
CA ALA A 150 -11.86 -4.00 -14.62
C ALA A 150 -12.79 -4.34 -15.81
N VAL A 151 -12.48 -3.85 -17.01
CA VAL A 151 -13.23 -4.18 -18.23
C VAL A 151 -13.18 -5.68 -18.53
N THR A 152 -11.98 -6.29 -18.45
CA THR A 152 -11.82 -7.73 -18.64
C THR A 152 -12.61 -8.52 -17.60
N ARG A 153 -12.63 -8.05 -16.34
CA ARG A 153 -13.40 -8.69 -15.28
C ARG A 153 -14.90 -8.65 -15.56
N GLN A 154 -15.44 -7.53 -16.03
CA GLN A 154 -16.85 -7.42 -16.43
C GLN A 154 -17.21 -8.39 -17.58
N TYR A 155 -16.33 -8.50 -18.57
CA TYR A 155 -16.48 -9.48 -19.64
C TYR A 155 -16.52 -10.91 -19.11
N VAL A 156 -15.58 -11.28 -18.25
CA VAL A 156 -15.51 -12.63 -17.67
C VAL A 156 -16.75 -12.93 -16.83
N ASP A 157 -17.19 -12.00 -15.98
CA ASP A 157 -18.38 -12.20 -15.14
C ASP A 157 -19.68 -12.36 -15.95
N SER A 158 -19.78 -11.66 -17.10
CA SER A 158 -20.95 -11.78 -17.99
C SER A 158 -20.99 -13.07 -18.80
N HIS A 159 -19.84 -13.70 -19.10
CA HIS A 159 -19.77 -14.89 -19.96
C HIS A 159 -19.57 -16.20 -19.17
N PHE A 160 -18.93 -16.13 -18.01
CA PHE A 160 -18.54 -17.32 -17.24
C PHE A 160 -19.14 -17.34 -15.83
N GLY A 161 -20.06 -16.43 -15.54
CA GLY A 161 -20.72 -16.30 -14.26
C GLY A 161 -19.99 -15.37 -13.28
N PRO A 162 -20.72 -14.83 -12.30
CA PRO A 162 -20.22 -13.83 -11.38
C PRO A 162 -19.16 -14.41 -10.45
N ARG A 163 -18.12 -13.61 -10.16
CA ARG A 163 -17.05 -13.88 -9.20
C ARG A 163 -17.18 -12.98 -7.97
N PRO A 164 -16.45 -13.24 -6.88
CA PRO A 164 -16.44 -12.34 -5.73
C PRO A 164 -16.20 -10.89 -6.12
N LYS A 165 -16.89 -9.96 -5.47
CA LYS A 165 -16.77 -8.53 -5.77
C LYS A 165 -15.32 -8.07 -5.58
N SER A 166 -14.80 -7.27 -6.50
CA SER A 166 -13.42 -6.79 -6.51
C SER A 166 -13.36 -5.37 -7.06
N ARG A 167 -12.57 -4.52 -6.44
CA ARG A 167 -12.24 -3.17 -6.91
C ARG A 167 -10.89 -3.19 -7.61
N PHE A 168 -10.73 -2.34 -8.62
CA PHE A 168 -9.48 -2.10 -9.33
C PHE A 168 -9.10 -0.64 -9.13
N ILE A 169 -7.97 -0.39 -8.47
CA ILE A 169 -7.56 0.92 -7.97
C ILE A 169 -6.24 1.33 -8.63
N SER A 170 -6.13 2.59 -9.08
CA SER A 170 -4.92 3.18 -9.66
C SER A 170 -4.67 4.60 -9.15
#